data_44bb00adc91341212935c9634abb7973
#
_entry.id   44bb00adc91341212935c9634abb7973
#
_cell.length_a   1.000
_cell.length_b   1.000
_cell.length_c   1.000
_cell.angle_alpha   90.00
_cell.angle_beta   90.00
_cell.angle_gamma   90.00
#
_symmetry.space_group_name_H-M   'P 1'
#
loop_
_entity.id
_entity.type
_entity.pdbx_description
1 polymer ?
#
loop_
_entity_poly.entity_id
_entity_poly.type
_entity_poly.pdbx_seq_one_letter_code
_entity_poly.pdbx_strand_id
1 'polypeptide(L)'
;MSIIIRRGKSEDARDVLALARQFTTGREPIGRDEFLVAYDNVLRHRDQETNVLFVAELDGAVVGYSLMTVSRLLHAPGLTAHLQEIVVDEGTRGHGVGDRLMQANEHYCMGRGVRQLSASTARIGSFYNHRGFEPVGEHYRKILDLR
;
A
#
# COMPACT_ATOMS: atom_id res chain seq x y z
N MET A 1 -20.96 -0.04 -11.19
CA MET A 1 -19.49 -0.03 -11.36
C MET A 1 -18.90 -1.24 -10.66
N SER A 2 -17.99 -1.92 -11.34
CA SER A 2 -17.39 -3.15 -10.82
C SER A 2 -15.95 -2.88 -10.37
N ILE A 3 -15.68 -3.06 -9.09
CA ILE A 3 -14.34 -2.93 -8.50
C ILE A 3 -13.78 -4.32 -8.25
N ILE A 4 -12.62 -4.61 -8.81
CA ILE A 4 -11.93 -5.88 -8.62
C ILE A 4 -10.59 -5.60 -7.94
N ILE A 5 -10.33 -6.28 -6.82
CA ILE A 5 -9.04 -6.19 -6.13
C ILE A 5 -8.28 -7.50 -6.41
N ARG A 6 -7.05 -7.36 -6.87
CA ARG A 6 -6.20 -8.52 -7.18
C ARG A 6 -4.74 -8.20 -6.91
N ARG A 7 -3.91 -9.23 -6.91
CA ARG A 7 -2.46 -9.03 -6.75
C ARG A 7 -1.89 -8.32 -7.98
N GLY A 8 -0.93 -7.44 -7.75
CA GLY A 8 -0.25 -6.75 -8.83
C GLY A 8 0.66 -7.67 -9.65
N LYS A 9 0.80 -7.37 -10.93
CA LYS A 9 1.63 -8.12 -11.88
C LYS A 9 2.59 -7.18 -12.59
N SER A 10 3.54 -7.77 -13.35
CA SER A 10 4.49 -6.98 -14.13
C SER A 10 3.79 -6.02 -15.09
N GLU A 11 2.71 -6.45 -15.69
CA GLU A 11 1.94 -5.66 -16.66
C GLU A 11 1.30 -4.42 -16.05
N ASP A 12 1.17 -4.37 -14.73
CA ASP A 12 0.57 -3.24 -14.05
C ASP A 12 1.56 -2.10 -13.76
N ALA A 13 2.85 -2.30 -14.04
CA ALA A 13 3.89 -1.33 -13.65
C ALA A 13 3.62 0.09 -14.12
N ARG A 14 3.17 0.24 -15.37
CA ARG A 14 2.89 1.55 -15.96
C ARG A 14 1.80 2.30 -15.20
N ASP A 15 0.70 1.60 -14.91
CA ASP A 15 -0.43 2.20 -14.22
C ASP A 15 -0.09 2.50 -12.77
N VAL A 16 0.64 1.60 -12.10
CA VAL A 16 1.06 1.83 -10.71
C VAL A 16 2.03 3.00 -10.63
N LEU A 17 2.93 3.17 -11.62
CA LEU A 17 3.82 4.33 -11.65
C LEU A 17 3.03 5.64 -11.72
N ALA A 18 2.02 5.70 -12.58
CA ALA A 18 1.18 6.88 -12.71
C ALA A 18 0.49 7.21 -11.39
N LEU A 19 0.01 6.18 -10.68
CA LEU A 19 -0.63 6.34 -9.38
C LEU A 19 0.39 6.76 -8.30
N ALA A 20 1.57 6.14 -8.30
CA ALA A 20 2.60 6.46 -7.32
C ALA A 20 3.03 7.93 -7.41
N ARG A 21 3.01 8.50 -8.61
CA ARG A 21 3.33 9.91 -8.83
C ARG A 21 2.26 10.86 -8.28
N GLN A 22 1.08 10.35 -7.98
CA GLN A 22 0.03 11.11 -7.30
C GLN A 22 0.21 11.10 -5.78
N PHE A 23 1.07 10.22 -5.27
CA PHE A 23 1.32 10.10 -3.84
C PHE A 23 2.20 11.26 -3.38
N THR A 24 1.61 12.18 -2.64
CA THR A 24 2.29 13.41 -2.20
C THR A 24 2.99 13.18 -0.87
N THR A 25 4.33 13.18 -0.91
CA THR A 25 5.15 12.93 0.28
C THR A 25 6.02 14.13 0.66
N GLY A 26 5.91 15.25 -0.08
CA GLY A 26 6.81 16.38 0.08
C GLY A 26 8.16 16.18 -0.60
N ARG A 27 8.30 15.15 -1.41
CA ARG A 27 9.49 14.84 -2.20
C ARG A 27 9.16 14.93 -3.69
N GLU A 28 10.19 14.98 -4.51
CA GLU A 28 10.01 14.91 -5.96
C GLU A 28 9.43 13.56 -6.36
N PRO A 29 8.61 13.52 -7.44
CA PRO A 29 8.09 12.25 -7.95
C PRO A 29 9.23 11.31 -8.34
N ILE A 30 9.01 10.03 -8.11
CA ILE A 30 10.00 9.01 -8.43
C ILE A 30 10.24 8.94 -9.96
N GLY A 31 11.49 8.76 -10.36
CA GLY A 31 11.85 8.55 -11.76
C GLY A 31 11.42 7.19 -12.25
N ARG A 32 11.19 7.07 -13.56
CA ARG A 32 10.71 5.84 -14.17
C ARG A 32 11.65 4.65 -13.92
N ASP A 33 12.95 4.85 -14.12
CA ASP A 33 13.91 3.74 -13.99
C ASP A 33 14.03 3.28 -12.54
N GLU A 34 14.07 4.23 -11.60
CA GLU A 34 14.11 3.91 -10.18
C GLU A 34 12.84 3.15 -9.75
N PHE A 35 11.69 3.58 -10.26
CA PHE A 35 10.43 2.91 -9.97
C PHE A 35 10.44 1.47 -10.47
N LEU A 36 10.90 1.24 -11.70
CA LEU A 36 10.89 -0.10 -12.28
C LEU A 36 11.78 -1.07 -11.51
N VAL A 37 12.91 -0.59 -11.00
CA VAL A 37 13.78 -1.40 -10.15
C VAL A 37 13.05 -1.76 -8.85
N ALA A 38 12.42 -0.79 -8.20
CA ALA A 38 11.66 -1.03 -6.97
C ALA A 38 10.49 -1.98 -7.21
N TYR A 39 9.75 -1.76 -8.29
CA TYR A 39 8.59 -2.57 -8.63
C TYR A 39 8.98 -4.04 -8.87
N ASP A 40 10.05 -4.25 -9.63
CA ASP A 40 10.56 -5.59 -9.90
C ASP A 40 10.96 -6.29 -8.60
N ASN A 41 11.61 -5.57 -7.69
CA ASN A 41 12.01 -6.12 -6.40
C ASN A 41 10.79 -6.51 -5.55
N VAL A 42 9.75 -5.70 -5.56
CA VAL A 42 8.51 -6.01 -4.82
C VAL A 42 7.91 -7.32 -5.35
N LEU A 43 7.82 -7.48 -6.67
CA LEU A 43 7.25 -8.69 -7.26
C LEU A 43 8.15 -9.91 -7.11
N ARG A 44 9.47 -9.73 -7.20
CA ARG A 44 10.43 -10.83 -7.11
C ARG A 44 10.38 -11.54 -5.76
N HIS A 45 10.11 -10.80 -4.70
CA HIS A 45 10.06 -11.36 -3.35
C HIS A 45 8.64 -11.73 -2.92
N ARG A 46 7.72 -11.86 -3.88
CA ARG A 46 6.33 -12.21 -3.65
C ARG A 46 6.17 -13.57 -2.95
N ASP A 47 7.01 -14.55 -3.32
CA ASP A 47 6.92 -15.89 -2.75
C ASP A 47 7.32 -15.93 -1.27
N GLN A 48 8.14 -14.99 -0.83
CA GLN A 48 8.50 -14.83 0.57
C GLN A 48 7.42 -14.06 1.33
N GLU A 49 6.49 -13.50 0.61
CA GLU A 49 5.33 -12.78 1.14
C GLU A 49 5.68 -11.66 2.13
N THR A 50 6.84 -11.02 1.92
CA THR A 50 7.23 -9.86 2.70
C THR A 50 6.65 -8.57 2.14
N ASN A 51 6.38 -8.56 0.83
CA ASN A 51 5.74 -7.43 0.14
C ASN A 51 4.43 -7.90 -0.47
N VAL A 52 3.36 -7.19 -0.19
CA VAL A 52 2.03 -7.54 -0.70
C VAL A 52 1.49 -6.35 -1.48
N LEU A 53 1.44 -6.51 -2.79
CA LEU A 53 0.93 -5.48 -3.69
C LEU A 53 -0.45 -5.89 -4.20
N PHE A 54 -1.45 -5.06 -3.88
CA PHE A 54 -2.78 -5.20 -4.47
C PHE A 54 -3.02 -4.04 -5.43
N VAL A 55 -3.71 -4.31 -6.51
CA VAL A 55 -4.21 -3.29 -7.42
C VAL A 55 -5.72 -3.37 -7.49
N ALA A 56 -6.35 -2.23 -7.75
CA ALA A 56 -7.80 -2.13 -7.88
C ALA A 56 -8.13 -1.77 -9.32
N GLU A 57 -8.99 -2.57 -9.93
CA GLU A 57 -9.54 -2.28 -11.25
C GLU A 57 -10.96 -1.76 -11.10
N LEU A 58 -11.27 -0.71 -11.83
CA LEU A 58 -12.62 -0.20 -11.98
C LEU A 58 -12.96 -0.26 -13.45
N ASP A 59 -13.91 -1.13 -13.81
CA ASP A 59 -14.33 -1.35 -15.20
C ASP A 59 -13.15 -1.63 -16.14
N GLY A 60 -12.20 -2.43 -15.65
CA GLY A 60 -11.05 -2.88 -16.45
C GLY A 60 -9.82 -2.01 -16.40
N ALA A 61 -9.89 -0.84 -15.77
CA ALA A 61 -8.75 0.08 -15.65
C ALA A 61 -8.19 0.04 -14.23
N VAL A 62 -6.87 0.01 -14.07
CA VAL A 62 -6.23 0.07 -12.76
C VAL A 62 -6.33 1.50 -12.23
N VAL A 63 -7.04 1.67 -11.14
CA VAL A 63 -7.33 3.00 -10.56
C VAL A 63 -6.83 3.15 -9.12
N GLY A 64 -6.17 2.14 -8.58
CA GLY A 64 -5.61 2.23 -7.24
C GLY A 64 -4.65 1.10 -6.96
N TYR A 65 -3.83 1.28 -5.93
CA TYR A 65 -2.96 0.21 -5.43
C TYR A 65 -2.70 0.38 -3.95
N SER A 66 -2.27 -0.71 -3.32
CA SER A 66 -1.74 -0.66 -1.96
C SER A 66 -0.48 -1.52 -1.88
N LEU A 67 0.47 -1.07 -1.09
CA LEU A 67 1.69 -1.82 -0.78
C LEU A 67 1.77 -2.01 0.72
N MET A 68 1.84 -3.26 1.14
CA MET A 68 1.92 -3.65 2.55
C MET A 68 3.16 -4.52 2.73
N THR A 69 3.84 -4.38 3.86
CA THR A 69 4.93 -5.26 4.23
C THR A 69 4.54 -6.08 5.45
N VAL A 70 5.02 -7.33 5.48
CA VAL A 70 4.79 -8.25 6.59
C VAL A 70 6.12 -8.52 7.26
N SER A 71 6.16 -8.41 8.58
CA SER A 71 7.39 -8.57 9.34
C SER A 71 7.11 -9.10 10.74
N ARG A 72 8.16 -9.21 11.53
CA ARG A 72 8.07 -9.66 12.92
C ARG A 72 8.75 -8.64 13.81
N LEU A 73 8.08 -8.26 14.88
CA LEU A 73 8.65 -7.39 15.92
C LEU A 73 9.06 -8.27 17.10
N LEU A 74 10.05 -7.83 17.85
CA LEU A 74 10.52 -8.60 19.01
C LEU A 74 9.63 -8.42 20.24
N HIS A 75 8.94 -7.29 20.33
CA HIS A 75 8.10 -6.97 21.49
C HIS A 75 6.61 -7.27 21.28
N ALA A 76 6.26 -7.85 20.16
CA ALA A 76 4.87 -8.15 19.85
C ALA A 76 4.75 -9.61 19.40
N PRO A 77 3.68 -10.32 19.79
CA PRO A 77 3.52 -11.71 19.38
C PRO A 77 3.09 -11.83 17.92
N GLY A 78 3.63 -12.86 17.25
CA GLY A 78 3.23 -13.21 15.89
C GLY A 78 3.74 -12.24 14.83
N LEU A 79 3.14 -12.32 13.66
CA LEU A 79 3.49 -11.45 12.54
C LEU A 79 2.77 -10.11 12.67
N THR A 80 3.41 -9.08 12.16
CA THR A 80 2.83 -7.76 12.02
C THR A 80 2.88 -7.34 10.56
N ALA A 81 2.01 -6.44 10.18
CA ALA A 81 2.00 -5.88 8.84
C ALA A 81 1.93 -4.36 8.93
N HIS A 82 2.51 -3.70 7.94
CA HIS A 82 2.45 -2.24 7.84
C HIS A 82 2.02 -1.86 6.44
N LEU A 83 0.95 -1.09 6.35
CA LEU A 83 0.50 -0.53 5.09
C LEU A 83 1.41 0.64 4.74
N GLN A 84 2.28 0.43 3.74
CA GLN A 84 3.28 1.41 3.34
C GLN A 84 2.68 2.51 2.47
N GLU A 85 1.83 2.11 1.52
CA GLU A 85 1.23 3.03 0.56
C GLU A 85 -0.17 2.56 0.23
N ILE A 86 -1.07 3.52 0.09
CA ILE A 86 -2.40 3.29 -0.48
C ILE A 86 -2.74 4.52 -1.31
N VAL A 87 -2.98 4.32 -2.59
CA VAL A 87 -3.22 5.40 -3.55
C VAL A 87 -4.42 5.06 -4.40
N VAL A 88 -5.35 6.00 -4.51
CA VAL A 88 -6.50 5.90 -5.40
C VAL A 88 -6.42 7.08 -6.37
N ASP A 89 -6.62 6.81 -7.65
CA ASP A 89 -6.61 7.83 -8.69
C ASP A 89 -7.55 8.97 -8.32
N GLU A 90 -7.09 10.20 -8.51
CA GLU A 90 -7.85 11.40 -8.15
C GLU A 90 -9.23 11.44 -8.78
N GLY A 91 -9.34 10.98 -10.02
CA GLY A 91 -10.60 10.99 -10.76
C GLY A 91 -11.60 9.93 -10.31
N THR A 92 -11.17 8.98 -9.48
CA THR A 92 -12.03 7.86 -9.03
C THR A 92 -12.24 7.84 -7.52
N ARG A 93 -11.78 8.87 -6.81
CA ARG A 93 -12.01 8.97 -5.37
C ARG A 93 -13.51 9.10 -5.07
N GLY A 94 -13.93 8.57 -3.92
CA GLY A 94 -15.33 8.61 -3.52
C GLY A 94 -16.15 7.42 -4.01
N HIS A 95 -15.53 6.43 -4.67
CA HIS A 95 -16.22 5.24 -5.17
C HIS A 95 -15.94 3.98 -4.34
N GLY A 96 -15.28 4.13 -3.20
CA GLY A 96 -15.02 2.99 -2.30
C GLY A 96 -13.79 2.15 -2.66
N VAL A 97 -12.94 2.62 -3.57
CA VAL A 97 -11.74 1.87 -3.98
C VAL A 97 -10.79 1.69 -2.80
N GLY A 98 -10.55 2.76 -2.03
CA GLY A 98 -9.68 2.69 -0.85
C GLY A 98 -10.18 1.69 0.18
N ASP A 99 -11.50 1.65 0.41
CA ASP A 99 -12.13 0.69 1.31
C ASP A 99 -11.88 -0.75 0.86
N ARG A 100 -12.05 -1.00 -0.42
CA ARG A 100 -11.87 -2.34 -0.98
C ARG A 100 -10.41 -2.79 -0.91
N LEU A 101 -9.47 -1.86 -1.15
CA LEU A 101 -8.04 -2.15 -0.97
C LEU A 101 -7.72 -2.49 0.48
N MET A 102 -8.27 -1.70 1.42
CA MET A 102 -8.05 -1.97 2.84
C MET A 102 -8.61 -3.31 3.25
N GLN A 103 -9.82 -3.65 2.81
CA GLN A 103 -10.43 -4.94 3.10
C GLN A 103 -9.57 -6.09 2.58
N ALA A 104 -8.99 -5.96 1.39
CA ALA A 104 -8.13 -6.99 0.82
C ALA A 104 -6.87 -7.19 1.68
N ASN A 105 -6.28 -6.11 2.16
CA ASN A 105 -5.11 -6.19 3.04
C ASN A 105 -5.45 -6.83 4.38
N GLU A 106 -6.59 -6.46 4.97
CA GLU A 106 -7.03 -7.05 6.23
C GLU A 106 -7.33 -8.54 6.07
N HIS A 107 -7.99 -8.90 4.99
CA HIS A 107 -8.31 -10.30 4.69
C HIS A 107 -7.03 -11.14 4.53
N TYR A 108 -6.04 -10.59 3.80
CA TYR A 108 -4.74 -11.24 3.66
C TYR A 108 -4.07 -11.44 5.02
N CYS A 109 -4.08 -10.42 5.86
CA CYS A 109 -3.51 -10.49 7.21
C CYS A 109 -4.16 -11.59 8.05
N MET A 110 -5.49 -11.65 8.03
CA MET A 110 -6.23 -12.65 8.80
C MET A 110 -5.90 -14.06 8.33
N GLY A 111 -5.81 -14.27 7.01
CA GLY A 111 -5.47 -15.57 6.45
C GLY A 111 -4.02 -16.00 6.72
N ARG A 112 -3.13 -15.04 6.95
CA ARG A 112 -1.71 -15.28 7.20
C ARG A 112 -1.37 -15.39 8.69
N GLY A 113 -2.29 -15.06 9.57
CA GLY A 113 -2.02 -15.05 11.01
C GLY A 113 -1.31 -13.78 11.49
N VAL A 114 -1.45 -12.69 10.74
CA VAL A 114 -0.93 -11.38 11.16
C VAL A 114 -1.80 -10.87 12.31
N ARG A 115 -1.15 -10.46 13.40
CA ARG A 115 -1.83 -10.06 14.62
C ARG A 115 -2.07 -8.55 14.70
N GLN A 116 -1.34 -7.77 13.94
CA GLN A 116 -1.44 -6.31 13.99
C GLN A 116 -1.18 -5.74 12.60
N LEU A 117 -2.05 -4.85 12.16
CA LEU A 117 -1.87 -4.08 10.94
C LEU A 117 -1.75 -2.61 11.33
N SER A 118 -0.66 -1.98 10.94
CA SER A 118 -0.42 -0.57 11.21
C SER A 118 -0.34 0.23 9.91
N ALA A 119 -0.49 1.53 10.01
CA ALA A 119 -0.38 2.45 8.88
C ALA A 119 0.11 3.80 9.37
N SER A 120 0.82 4.51 8.51
CA SER A 120 1.20 5.89 8.75
C SER A 120 0.45 6.77 7.77
N THR A 121 -0.01 7.94 8.22
CA THR A 121 -0.73 8.86 7.35
C THR A 121 -0.31 10.30 7.61
N ALA A 122 -0.15 11.06 6.53
CA ALA A 122 0.04 12.50 6.59
C ALA A 122 -1.30 13.24 6.46
N ARG A 123 -2.38 12.50 6.29
CA ARG A 123 -3.74 13.05 6.16
C ARG A 123 -4.46 12.98 7.50
N ILE A 124 -5.65 13.60 7.57
CA ILE A 124 -6.53 13.47 8.72
C ILE A 124 -6.90 12.00 8.90
N GLY A 125 -6.82 11.51 10.13
CA GLY A 125 -6.97 10.10 10.43
C GLY A 125 -8.37 9.51 10.27
N SER A 126 -9.37 10.28 9.80
CA SER A 126 -10.75 9.81 9.69
C SER A 126 -10.89 8.56 8.82
N PHE A 127 -10.11 8.45 7.73
CA PHE A 127 -10.12 7.27 6.88
C PHE A 127 -9.80 6.00 7.69
N TYR A 128 -8.79 6.08 8.56
CA TYR A 128 -8.36 4.94 9.37
C TYR A 128 -9.25 4.71 10.59
N ASN A 129 -9.70 5.78 11.23
CA ASN A 129 -10.56 5.67 12.41
C ASN A 129 -11.87 4.93 12.12
N HIS A 130 -12.47 5.16 10.94
CA HIS A 130 -13.69 4.49 10.54
C HIS A 130 -13.49 2.99 10.29
N ARG A 131 -12.24 2.53 10.22
CA ARG A 131 -11.90 1.12 9.94
C ARG A 131 -11.29 0.41 11.13
N GLY A 132 -11.44 1.00 12.32
CA GLY A 132 -10.97 0.37 13.56
C GLY A 132 -9.51 0.60 13.89
N PHE A 133 -8.84 1.49 13.17
CA PHE A 133 -7.48 1.88 13.53
C PHE A 133 -7.52 2.93 14.64
N GLU A 134 -6.53 2.87 15.54
CA GLU A 134 -6.38 3.86 16.59
C GLU A 134 -4.98 4.47 16.54
N PRO A 135 -4.81 5.75 16.90
CA PRO A 135 -3.48 6.36 16.94
C PRO A 135 -2.68 5.78 18.11
N VAL A 136 -1.45 5.31 17.81
CA VAL A 136 -0.61 4.65 18.80
C VAL A 136 0.74 5.33 19.02
N GLY A 137 1.01 6.41 18.31
CA GLY A 137 2.27 7.14 18.45
C GLY A 137 2.51 8.12 17.33
N GLU A 138 3.69 8.69 17.31
CA GLU A 138 4.09 9.62 16.28
C GLU A 138 5.01 8.96 15.26
N HIS A 139 4.99 9.48 14.05
CA HIS A 139 5.80 8.97 12.95
C HIS A 139 6.80 10.04 12.54
N TYR A 140 8.09 9.69 12.57
CA TYR A 140 9.17 10.61 12.23
C TYR A 140 9.91 10.12 11.00
N ARG A 141 10.41 11.05 10.19
CA ARG A 141 11.18 10.74 9.00
C ARG A 141 12.43 11.61 8.94
N LYS A 142 13.56 10.98 8.65
CA LYS A 142 14.82 11.67 8.37
C LYS A 142 15.31 11.19 7.01
N ILE A 143 15.54 12.10 6.11
CA ILE A 143 16.09 11.76 4.79
C ILE A 143 17.59 11.59 4.92
N LEU A 144 18.10 10.47 4.43
CA LEU A 144 19.53 10.17 4.46
C LEU A 144 20.10 10.43 3.07
N ASP A 145 21.15 11.26 3.02
CA ASP A 145 21.83 11.57 1.79
C ASP A 145 23.07 10.68 1.70
N LEU A 146 22.99 9.67 0.87
CA LEU A 146 24.04 8.65 0.74
C LEU A 146 24.95 8.89 -0.46
N ARG A 147 25.48 10.10 -0.56
CA ARG A 147 26.41 10.45 -1.63
C ARG A 147 27.71 9.65 -1.57
#